data_79e19e0ba878b68f9b4f60f04fdc20f3
#
_entry.id   79e19e0ba878b68f9b4f60f04fdc20f3
#
_cell.length_a   1.000
_cell.length_b   1.000
_cell.length_c   1.000
_cell.angle_alpha   90.00
_cell.angle_beta   90.00
_cell.angle_gamma   90.00
#
_symmetry.space_group_name_H-M   'P 1'
#
loop_
_entity.id
_entity.type
_entity.pdbx_description
1 polymer ?
#
loop_
_entity_poly.entity_id
_entity_poly.type
_entity_poly.pdbx_seq_one_letter_code
_entity_poly.pdbx_strand_id
1 'polypeptide(L)'
;MKKILLIFLIIPVLIFSCGTSDRRPGDSPLTTEGNIGDMVLMYYGGVHRKTTWNHDQCMSSVAYEDAHGKLHWMFDGFLFLEFKNGKGRAYASYYEPLPCRKVEWEELAQCYFVDGRACSALEECIDEVKAQIGEPKHKRQVVVTLPEPIPGQKDWGQLNGKDLDFDNDEDRIEACKWYIDEVIRIFKSRNYKNLELAGFYWVAEEATHSRTIVHQVGDYMRSLGYKFYWIPYWGSDGHGEWKELKFDVAYQQPNYFFYQQKPDSVYLPKVCEFAKERGMYLEVEFDERALRSNPDYRADRLHDYMDAFQKCGALDSLPLAYYIGDCMVNDLKVSSCKEDNDLYDWFANIVVKRQQIRGEK
;
A
#
# COMPACT_ATOMS: atom_id res chain seq x y z
N MET A 1 -11.35 46.58 61.58
CA MET A 1 -10.64 46.64 60.30
C MET A 1 -10.18 45.23 59.93
N LYS A 2 -10.95 44.49 59.09
CA LYS A 2 -10.61 43.14 58.64
C LYS A 2 -9.86 43.27 57.32
N LYS A 3 -8.61 42.78 57.28
CA LYS A 3 -7.82 42.70 56.04
C LYS A 3 -8.25 41.42 55.27
N ILE A 4 -8.77 41.61 54.07
CA ILE A 4 -9.06 40.54 53.12
C ILE A 4 -7.77 40.23 52.36
N LEU A 5 -7.27 39.01 52.49
CA LEU A 5 -6.12 38.48 51.76
C LEU A 5 -6.63 37.83 50.45
N LEU A 6 -6.35 38.48 49.30
CA LEU A 6 -6.67 37.95 47.98
C LEU A 6 -5.55 36.96 47.58
N ILE A 7 -5.89 35.70 47.52
CA ILE A 7 -4.99 34.66 46.99
C ILE A 7 -5.23 34.55 45.49
N PHE A 8 -4.25 34.97 44.69
CA PHE A 8 -4.23 34.70 43.25
C PHE A 8 -3.81 33.26 43.00
N LEU A 9 -4.75 32.45 42.55
CA LEU A 9 -4.47 31.10 42.05
C LEU A 9 -3.93 31.26 40.62
N ILE A 10 -2.63 31.00 40.43
CA ILE A 10 -2.02 30.90 39.11
C ILE A 10 -2.28 29.48 38.63
N ILE A 11 -3.22 29.31 37.69
CA ILE A 11 -3.40 28.04 36.96
C ILE A 11 -2.35 27.99 35.84
N PRO A 12 -1.45 26.98 35.81
CA PRO A 12 -0.57 26.83 34.67
C PRO A 12 -1.39 26.36 33.46
N VAL A 13 -1.49 27.20 32.45
CA VAL A 13 -1.99 26.81 31.13
C VAL A 13 -0.96 25.88 30.53
N LEU A 14 -1.23 24.58 30.57
CA LEU A 14 -0.54 23.59 29.78
C LEU A 14 -0.90 23.83 28.29
N ILE A 15 -0.03 24.53 27.59
CA ILE A 15 -0.08 24.62 26.13
C ILE A 15 0.31 23.23 25.61
N PHE A 16 -0.69 22.45 25.24
CA PHE A 16 -0.47 21.28 24.38
C PHE A 16 0.02 21.82 23.04
N SER A 17 1.33 21.76 22.83
CA SER A 17 1.90 21.92 21.52
C SER A 17 1.40 20.75 20.67
N CYS A 18 0.40 20.99 19.87
CA CYS A 18 0.08 20.15 18.72
C CYS A 18 1.31 20.22 17.81
N GLY A 19 2.07 19.14 17.75
CA GLY A 19 3.23 19.03 16.88
C GLY A 19 2.78 19.15 15.43
N THR A 20 2.72 20.37 14.92
CA THR A 20 2.78 20.63 13.49
C THR A 20 4.16 20.15 13.05
N SER A 21 4.19 19.10 12.22
CA SER A 21 5.41 18.73 11.51
C SER A 21 5.99 19.99 10.89
N ASP A 22 7.21 20.37 11.28
CA ASP A 22 7.97 21.46 10.67
C ASP A 22 8.28 21.11 9.20
N ARG A 23 7.28 21.22 8.32
CA ARG A 23 7.50 21.19 6.88
C ARG A 23 8.15 22.52 6.49
N ARG A 24 9.33 22.48 5.91
CA ARG A 24 9.94 23.65 5.31
C ARG A 24 9.05 24.18 4.20
N PRO A 25 8.89 25.50 4.02
CA PRO A 25 8.18 26.05 2.87
C PRO A 25 8.83 25.52 1.58
N GLY A 26 8.07 24.71 0.82
CA GLY A 26 8.55 24.06 -0.41
C GLY A 26 8.68 22.53 -0.36
N ASP A 27 8.59 21.89 0.81
CA ASP A 27 8.62 20.42 0.89
C ASP A 27 7.29 19.83 0.40
N SER A 28 7.36 19.16 -0.75
CA SER A 28 6.28 18.32 -1.27
C SER A 28 6.15 17.05 -0.42
N PRO A 29 4.94 16.50 -0.20
CA PRO A 29 4.79 15.17 0.40
C PRO A 29 5.63 14.09 -0.30
N LEU A 30 5.84 14.23 -1.61
CA LEU A 30 6.66 13.33 -2.39
C LEU A 30 8.14 13.33 -1.94
N THR A 31 8.67 14.47 -1.51
CA THR A 31 10.07 14.62 -1.08
C THR A 31 10.29 14.43 0.41
N THR A 32 9.24 14.22 1.20
CA THR A 32 9.35 14.02 2.65
C THR A 32 10.04 12.69 2.95
N GLU A 33 11.12 12.76 3.71
CA GLU A 33 11.87 11.58 4.14
C GLU A 33 10.99 10.59 4.90
N GLY A 34 11.15 9.29 4.62
CA GLY A 34 10.37 8.22 5.22
C GLY A 34 8.97 8.01 4.64
N ASN A 35 8.55 8.78 3.63
CA ASN A 35 7.35 8.50 2.85
C ASN A 35 7.70 7.69 1.61
N ILE A 36 6.87 6.70 1.30
CA ILE A 36 6.90 6.00 0.01
C ILE A 36 6.42 6.97 -1.06
N GLY A 37 7.18 7.13 -2.13
CA GLY A 37 6.79 7.99 -3.26
C GLY A 37 5.94 7.26 -4.29
N ASP A 38 6.34 6.04 -4.60
CA ASP A 38 5.70 5.19 -5.60
C ASP A 38 5.61 3.76 -5.07
N MET A 39 4.40 3.35 -4.66
CA MET A 39 4.13 2.05 -4.04
C MET A 39 3.44 1.11 -5.04
N VAL A 40 4.13 0.06 -5.47
CA VAL A 40 3.54 -0.97 -6.33
C VAL A 40 2.84 -2.05 -5.50
N LEU A 41 1.64 -2.45 -5.94
CA LEU A 41 0.86 -3.52 -5.32
C LEU A 41 1.24 -4.87 -5.93
N MET A 42 1.66 -5.79 -5.07
CA MET A 42 2.18 -7.12 -5.44
C MET A 42 1.28 -8.20 -4.83
N TYR A 43 0.33 -8.70 -5.64
CA TYR A 43 -0.61 -9.73 -5.19
C TYR A 43 0.10 -11.06 -4.98
N TYR A 44 0.12 -11.56 -3.74
CA TYR A 44 0.81 -12.79 -3.39
C TYR A 44 0.24 -13.44 -2.11
N GLY A 45 0.07 -14.77 -2.12
CA GLY A 45 -0.41 -15.55 -0.96
C GLY A 45 -1.58 -16.46 -1.27
N GLY A 46 -2.24 -16.30 -2.42
CA GLY A 46 -3.30 -17.19 -2.87
C GLY A 46 -2.80 -18.22 -3.87
N VAL A 47 -3.19 -19.50 -3.69
CA VAL A 47 -2.77 -20.58 -4.62
C VAL A 47 -3.32 -20.44 -6.04
N HIS A 48 -4.29 -19.55 -6.25
CA HIS A 48 -4.84 -19.21 -7.57
C HIS A 48 -3.95 -18.23 -8.36
N ARG A 49 -2.95 -17.60 -7.70
CA ARG A 49 -2.03 -16.68 -8.35
C ARG A 49 -1.03 -17.44 -9.21
N LYS A 50 -0.79 -16.95 -10.41
CA LYS A 50 0.24 -17.46 -11.32
C LYS A 50 1.60 -16.85 -11.02
N THR A 51 1.60 -15.62 -10.57
CA THR A 51 2.79 -14.86 -10.19
C THR A 51 3.37 -15.39 -8.89
N THR A 52 4.68 -15.61 -8.88
CA THR A 52 5.43 -16.12 -7.72
C THR A 52 6.35 -15.07 -7.11
N TRP A 53 6.43 -13.89 -7.75
CA TRP A 53 7.35 -12.81 -7.42
C TRP A 53 8.79 -13.30 -7.24
N ASN A 54 9.26 -14.05 -8.24
CA ASN A 54 10.66 -14.45 -8.33
C ASN A 54 11.55 -13.25 -8.73
N HIS A 55 12.85 -13.48 -8.84
CA HIS A 55 13.84 -12.45 -9.18
C HIS A 55 13.45 -11.64 -10.44
N ASP A 56 13.16 -12.29 -11.57
CA ASP A 56 12.88 -11.61 -12.83
C ASP A 56 11.60 -10.75 -12.75
N GLN A 57 10.57 -11.25 -12.09
CA GLN A 57 9.32 -10.52 -11.86
C GLN A 57 9.51 -9.32 -10.93
N CYS A 58 10.33 -9.46 -9.88
CA CYS A 58 10.66 -8.36 -8.97
C CYS A 58 11.55 -7.32 -9.65
N MET A 59 12.54 -7.76 -10.45
CA MET A 59 13.49 -6.87 -11.11
C MET A 59 12.79 -5.81 -11.97
N SER A 60 11.69 -6.17 -12.65
CA SER A 60 10.91 -5.23 -13.47
C SER A 60 10.28 -4.07 -12.68
N SER A 61 10.11 -4.23 -11.35
CA SER A 61 9.60 -3.20 -10.44
C SER A 61 10.71 -2.50 -9.65
N VAL A 62 11.89 -3.11 -9.53
CA VAL A 62 13.03 -2.51 -8.81
C VAL A 62 13.77 -1.52 -9.68
N ALA A 63 13.99 -1.84 -10.95
CA ALA A 63 14.76 -1.00 -11.86
C ALA A 63 14.25 -1.04 -13.31
N TYR A 64 14.50 0.06 -14.00
CA TYR A 64 14.25 0.25 -15.41
C TYR A 64 15.55 0.52 -16.16
N GLU A 65 15.79 -0.19 -17.25
CA GLU A 65 16.88 0.08 -18.19
C GLU A 65 16.31 0.88 -19.37
N ASP A 66 16.85 2.07 -19.59
CA ASP A 66 16.41 2.95 -20.66
C ASP A 66 16.95 2.53 -22.05
N ALA A 67 16.48 3.18 -23.09
CA ALA A 67 16.88 2.89 -24.48
C ALA A 67 18.40 3.07 -24.77
N HIS A 68 19.14 3.65 -23.83
CA HIS A 68 20.61 3.84 -23.91
C HIS A 68 21.36 2.80 -23.06
N GLY A 69 20.66 1.83 -22.46
CA GLY A 69 21.24 0.82 -21.57
C GLY A 69 21.60 1.34 -20.17
N LYS A 70 21.06 2.50 -19.79
CA LYS A 70 21.29 3.06 -18.46
C LYS A 70 20.20 2.58 -17.51
N LEU A 71 20.63 2.02 -16.35
CA LEU A 71 19.75 1.59 -15.28
C LEU A 71 19.30 2.76 -14.42
N HIS A 72 18.03 2.71 -13.97
CA HIS A 72 17.42 3.67 -13.09
C HIS A 72 16.61 2.95 -12.01
N TRP A 73 16.60 3.47 -10.79
CA TRP A 73 15.71 3.02 -9.74
C TRP A 73 14.24 3.33 -10.11
N MET A 74 13.36 2.34 -9.88
CA MET A 74 11.91 2.51 -10.07
C MET A 74 11.18 2.68 -8.73
N PHE A 75 10.29 1.75 -8.38
CA PHE A 75 9.48 1.86 -7.18
C PHE A 75 10.33 1.87 -5.90
N ASP A 76 9.90 2.66 -4.93
CA ASP A 76 10.52 2.72 -3.61
C ASP A 76 9.65 2.08 -2.51
N GLY A 77 8.41 1.67 -2.83
CA GLY A 77 7.49 0.94 -1.98
C GLY A 77 6.90 -0.29 -2.64
N PHE A 78 6.75 -1.36 -1.86
CA PHE A 78 6.25 -2.66 -2.30
C PHE A 78 5.19 -3.14 -1.31
N LEU A 79 3.92 -3.17 -1.75
CA LEU A 79 2.80 -3.65 -0.95
C LEU A 79 2.47 -5.09 -1.33
N PHE A 80 2.80 -6.05 -0.48
CA PHE A 80 2.35 -7.44 -0.62
C PHE A 80 0.95 -7.62 -0.05
N LEU A 81 0.02 -8.06 -0.88
CA LEU A 81 -1.37 -8.20 -0.48
C LEU A 81 -2.06 -9.41 -1.11
N GLU A 82 -3.12 -9.88 -0.43
CA GLU A 82 -4.01 -10.90 -0.94
C GLU A 82 -5.38 -10.81 -0.27
N PHE A 83 -6.45 -11.01 -1.05
CA PHE A 83 -7.83 -10.99 -0.56
C PHE A 83 -8.38 -12.38 -0.25
N LYS A 84 -7.82 -13.44 -0.84
CA LYS A 84 -8.29 -14.81 -0.69
C LYS A 84 -7.17 -15.84 -0.85
N ASN A 85 -7.32 -16.98 -0.17
CA ASN A 85 -6.31 -18.03 -0.25
C ASN A 85 -6.38 -18.90 -1.53
N GLY A 86 -7.43 -18.74 -2.35
CA GLY A 86 -7.66 -19.56 -3.55
C GLY A 86 -8.16 -20.99 -3.26
N LYS A 87 -8.53 -21.26 -2.00
CA LYS A 87 -9.12 -22.54 -1.53
C LYS A 87 -10.50 -22.31 -0.89
N GLY A 88 -11.21 -21.24 -1.30
CA GLY A 88 -12.56 -20.90 -0.84
C GLY A 88 -12.62 -20.14 0.49
N ARG A 89 -11.50 -19.53 0.95
CA ARG A 89 -11.46 -18.69 2.14
C ARG A 89 -10.89 -17.31 1.83
N ALA A 90 -11.43 -16.28 2.48
CA ALA A 90 -11.08 -14.88 2.29
C ALA A 90 -10.34 -14.27 3.48
N TYR A 91 -9.42 -13.36 3.18
CA TYR A 91 -8.76 -12.46 4.12
C TYR A 91 -9.53 -11.14 4.32
N ALA A 92 -10.52 -10.87 3.45
CA ALA A 92 -11.42 -9.73 3.57
C ALA A 92 -12.86 -10.15 3.27
N SER A 93 -13.82 -9.44 3.86
CA SER A 93 -15.26 -9.65 3.63
C SER A 93 -15.61 -9.59 2.15
N TYR A 94 -16.60 -10.38 1.74
CA TYR A 94 -17.19 -10.42 0.39
C TYR A 94 -16.37 -11.09 -0.72
N TYR A 95 -15.12 -11.48 -0.51
CA TYR A 95 -14.27 -12.11 -1.53
C TYR A 95 -14.50 -13.63 -1.68
N GLU A 96 -14.80 -14.32 -0.58
CA GLU A 96 -15.16 -15.75 -0.56
C GLU A 96 -16.19 -16.01 0.57
N PRO A 97 -16.95 -17.12 0.50
CA PRO A 97 -18.00 -17.40 1.50
C PRO A 97 -17.46 -17.67 2.91
N LEU A 98 -16.24 -18.19 3.03
CA LEU A 98 -15.66 -18.56 4.32
C LEU A 98 -14.48 -17.64 4.66
N PRO A 99 -14.40 -17.12 5.90
CA PRO A 99 -13.25 -16.35 6.34
C PRO A 99 -12.02 -17.25 6.58
N CYS A 100 -10.83 -16.71 6.36
CA CYS A 100 -9.57 -17.37 6.68
C CYS A 100 -9.39 -17.52 8.19
N ARG A 101 -8.85 -18.67 8.60
CA ARG A 101 -8.56 -18.99 10.00
C ARG A 101 -7.13 -18.58 10.34
N LYS A 102 -6.73 -18.78 11.59
CA LYS A 102 -5.38 -18.51 12.06
C LYS A 102 -4.32 -19.20 11.21
N VAL A 103 -4.52 -20.46 10.84
CA VAL A 103 -3.57 -21.20 10.02
C VAL A 103 -3.36 -20.56 8.64
N GLU A 104 -4.42 -20.09 7.99
CA GLU A 104 -4.29 -19.37 6.73
C GLU A 104 -3.64 -17.99 6.91
N TRP A 105 -3.84 -17.32 8.04
CA TRP A 105 -3.14 -16.09 8.38
C TRP A 105 -1.64 -16.34 8.62
N GLU A 106 -1.27 -17.46 9.27
CA GLU A 106 0.12 -17.90 9.44
C GLU A 106 0.78 -18.18 8.08
N GLU A 107 0.09 -18.90 7.20
CA GLU A 107 0.56 -19.17 5.83
C GLU A 107 0.80 -17.86 5.06
N LEU A 108 -0.12 -16.89 5.16
CA LEU A 108 0.01 -15.58 4.52
C LEU A 108 1.21 -14.79 5.08
N ALA A 109 1.35 -14.72 6.42
CA ALA A 109 2.46 -14.03 7.05
C ALA A 109 3.82 -14.59 6.61
N GLN A 110 3.91 -15.91 6.43
CA GLN A 110 5.15 -16.59 6.05
C GLN A 110 5.47 -16.46 4.56
N CYS A 111 4.45 -16.48 3.68
CA CYS A 111 4.68 -16.52 2.23
C CYS A 111 5.47 -15.32 1.70
N TYR A 112 5.31 -14.14 2.32
CA TYR A 112 6.02 -12.92 1.92
C TYR A 112 7.54 -12.96 2.13
N PHE A 113 8.02 -13.95 2.90
CA PHE A 113 9.43 -14.04 3.31
C PHE A 113 10.11 -15.36 2.89
N VAL A 114 9.53 -16.07 1.94
CA VAL A 114 10.10 -17.32 1.39
C VAL A 114 11.33 -16.98 0.55
N ASP A 115 12.41 -17.79 0.70
CA ASP A 115 13.66 -17.61 -0.03
C ASP A 115 13.45 -17.64 -1.56
N GLY A 116 14.09 -16.72 -2.27
CA GLY A 116 14.00 -16.56 -3.73
C GLY A 116 12.65 -16.03 -4.23
N ARG A 117 11.77 -15.51 -3.34
CA ARG A 117 10.47 -14.95 -3.70
C ARG A 117 10.15 -13.72 -2.86
N ALA A 118 9.24 -12.90 -3.37
CA ALA A 118 8.71 -11.72 -2.67
C ALA A 118 9.84 -10.87 -2.03
N CYS A 119 9.84 -10.65 -0.72
CA CYS A 119 10.86 -9.84 -0.05
C CYS A 119 12.29 -10.36 -0.28
N SER A 120 12.50 -11.69 -0.32
CA SER A 120 13.84 -12.26 -0.59
C SER A 120 14.30 -11.96 -2.01
N ALA A 121 13.43 -12.12 -3.00
CA ALA A 121 13.74 -11.76 -4.38
C ALA A 121 13.96 -10.26 -4.58
N LEU A 122 13.16 -9.39 -3.89
CA LEU A 122 13.39 -7.96 -3.90
C LEU A 122 14.76 -7.59 -3.32
N GLU A 123 15.16 -8.20 -2.19
CA GLU A 123 16.48 -7.98 -1.58
C GLU A 123 17.61 -8.30 -2.56
N GLU A 124 17.51 -9.44 -3.27
CA GLU A 124 18.47 -9.88 -4.29
C GLU A 124 18.52 -8.91 -5.48
N CYS A 125 17.37 -8.50 -6.01
CA CYS A 125 17.28 -7.53 -7.09
C CYS A 125 17.89 -6.17 -6.71
N ILE A 126 17.61 -5.69 -5.50
CA ILE A 126 18.15 -4.42 -5.01
C ILE A 126 19.67 -4.50 -4.86
N ASP A 127 20.23 -5.61 -4.34
CA ASP A 127 21.68 -5.81 -4.25
C ASP A 127 22.34 -5.81 -5.64
N GLU A 128 21.70 -6.44 -6.65
CA GLU A 128 22.19 -6.46 -8.02
C GLU A 128 22.21 -5.07 -8.67
N VAL A 129 21.11 -4.33 -8.56
CA VAL A 129 21.00 -2.96 -9.11
C VAL A 129 21.97 -2.02 -8.40
N LYS A 130 22.07 -2.11 -7.08
CA LYS A 130 22.99 -1.33 -6.25
C LYS A 130 24.47 -1.56 -6.62
N ALA A 131 24.83 -2.78 -6.98
CA ALA A 131 26.17 -3.08 -7.46
C ALA A 131 26.53 -2.37 -8.78
N GLN A 132 25.52 -2.01 -9.59
CA GLN A 132 25.70 -1.36 -10.89
C GLN A 132 25.61 0.15 -10.83
N ILE A 133 24.65 0.72 -10.08
CA ILE A 133 24.36 2.16 -10.08
C ILE A 133 24.51 2.83 -8.71
N GLY A 134 24.92 2.07 -7.68
CA GLY A 134 25.11 2.55 -6.31
C GLY A 134 23.84 2.52 -5.47
N GLU A 135 23.98 2.87 -4.18
CA GLU A 135 22.89 2.87 -3.21
C GLU A 135 21.72 3.74 -3.66
N PRO A 136 20.48 3.29 -3.46
CA PRO A 136 19.32 4.15 -3.64
C PRO A 136 19.35 5.27 -2.61
N LYS A 137 18.84 6.44 -2.97
CA LYS A 137 18.78 7.57 -2.03
C LYS A 137 17.82 7.31 -0.87
N HIS A 138 16.72 6.60 -1.16
CA HIS A 138 15.74 6.22 -0.17
C HIS A 138 15.72 4.70 -0.02
N LYS A 139 15.66 4.25 1.24
CA LYS A 139 15.54 2.83 1.54
C LYS A 139 14.24 2.27 0.96
N ARG A 140 14.30 1.07 0.38
CA ARG A 140 13.12 0.42 -0.19
C ARG A 140 12.21 -0.08 0.92
N GLN A 141 10.94 0.25 0.84
CA GLN A 141 9.97 0.03 1.92
C GLN A 141 8.97 -1.05 1.54
N VAL A 142 8.68 -1.92 2.50
CA VAL A 142 7.70 -2.99 2.37
C VAL A 142 6.49 -2.68 3.24
N VAL A 143 5.31 -2.82 2.66
CA VAL A 143 4.02 -2.82 3.36
C VAL A 143 3.41 -4.19 3.15
N VAL A 144 2.79 -4.78 4.18
CA VAL A 144 2.15 -6.09 4.06
C VAL A 144 0.69 -6.03 4.48
N THR A 145 -0.11 -6.90 3.89
CA THR A 145 -1.52 -7.07 4.27
C THR A 145 -1.67 -7.36 5.74
N LEU A 146 -2.63 -6.71 6.37
CA LEU A 146 -3.26 -7.12 7.62
C LEU A 146 -4.65 -7.68 7.27
N PRO A 147 -4.90 -8.98 7.46
CA PRO A 147 -6.20 -9.58 7.19
C PRO A 147 -7.29 -8.98 8.07
N GLU A 148 -8.50 -8.92 7.52
CA GLU A 148 -9.68 -8.51 8.28
C GLU A 148 -10.16 -9.66 9.18
N PRO A 149 -10.31 -9.44 10.49
CA PRO A 149 -11.01 -10.37 11.37
C PRO A 149 -12.51 -10.25 11.11
N ILE A 150 -13.03 -11.06 10.17
CA ILE A 150 -14.39 -10.95 9.64
C ILE A 150 -15.42 -11.23 10.74
N PRO A 151 -16.38 -10.31 11.01
CA PRO A 151 -17.36 -10.49 12.07
C PRO A 151 -18.14 -11.80 11.96
N GLY A 152 -18.50 -12.39 13.11
CA GLY A 152 -19.27 -13.63 13.19
C GLY A 152 -18.45 -14.90 13.02
N GLN A 153 -17.17 -14.82 12.73
CA GLN A 153 -16.30 -16.01 12.66
C GLN A 153 -16.01 -16.58 14.05
N LYS A 154 -16.24 -17.90 14.22
CA LYS A 154 -16.02 -18.64 15.49
C LYS A 154 -14.98 -19.76 15.37
N ASP A 155 -14.51 -20.04 14.16
CA ASP A 155 -13.53 -21.08 13.86
C ASP A 155 -12.13 -20.53 13.53
N TRP A 156 -11.85 -19.26 13.90
CA TRP A 156 -10.57 -18.63 13.56
C TRP A 156 -9.39 -19.38 14.19
N GLY A 157 -9.52 -19.78 15.45
CA GLY A 157 -8.50 -20.54 16.18
C GLY A 157 -8.24 -19.98 17.57
N GLN A 158 -7.14 -20.45 18.20
CA GLN A 158 -6.81 -20.13 19.57
C GLN A 158 -5.61 -19.17 19.69
N LEU A 159 -5.69 -18.26 20.65
CA LEU A 159 -4.56 -17.53 21.20
C LEU A 159 -4.46 -17.78 22.71
N ASN A 160 -3.28 -18.19 23.19
CA ASN A 160 -3.01 -18.43 24.60
C ASN A 160 -4.02 -19.39 25.26
N GLY A 161 -4.53 -20.38 24.52
CA GLY A 161 -5.50 -21.37 25.00
C GLY A 161 -6.97 -20.91 25.01
N LYS A 162 -7.25 -19.68 24.52
CA LYS A 162 -8.61 -19.14 24.36
C LYS A 162 -9.01 -19.23 22.88
N ASP A 163 -10.17 -19.84 22.59
CA ASP A 163 -10.80 -19.74 21.27
C ASP A 163 -11.30 -18.30 21.06
N LEU A 164 -10.92 -17.67 19.94
CA LEU A 164 -11.38 -16.33 19.62
C LEU A 164 -12.74 -16.37 18.93
N ASP A 165 -13.65 -15.50 19.35
CA ASP A 165 -14.98 -15.31 18.81
C ASP A 165 -15.10 -13.90 18.19
N PHE A 166 -15.19 -13.81 16.86
CA PHE A 166 -15.24 -12.54 16.16
C PHE A 166 -16.62 -11.84 16.16
N ASP A 167 -17.56 -12.31 17.01
CA ASP A 167 -18.67 -11.46 17.47
C ASP A 167 -18.20 -10.44 18.52
N ASN A 168 -16.98 -10.60 19.03
CA ASN A 168 -16.35 -9.77 20.04
C ASN A 168 -15.21 -8.94 19.43
N ASP A 169 -15.29 -7.64 19.54
CA ASP A 169 -14.27 -6.72 18.99
C ASP A 169 -12.90 -6.86 19.67
N GLU A 170 -12.84 -7.19 20.96
CA GLU A 170 -11.58 -7.44 21.67
C GLU A 170 -10.85 -8.63 21.07
N ASP A 171 -11.55 -9.72 20.75
CA ASP A 171 -10.97 -10.90 20.13
C ASP A 171 -10.49 -10.62 18.69
N ARG A 172 -11.22 -9.79 17.95
CA ARG A 172 -10.82 -9.31 16.62
C ARG A 172 -9.54 -8.48 16.69
N ILE A 173 -9.44 -7.57 17.67
CA ILE A 173 -8.25 -6.74 17.88
C ILE A 173 -7.06 -7.61 18.30
N GLU A 174 -7.25 -8.62 19.18
CA GLU A 174 -6.19 -9.53 19.58
C GLU A 174 -5.64 -10.35 18.42
N ALA A 175 -6.49 -10.81 17.50
CA ALA A 175 -6.07 -11.50 16.29
C ALA A 175 -5.19 -10.59 15.39
N CYS A 176 -5.59 -9.33 15.20
CA CYS A 176 -4.79 -8.35 14.46
C CYS A 176 -3.43 -8.10 15.11
N LYS A 177 -3.38 -7.88 16.42
CA LYS A 177 -2.13 -7.67 17.15
C LYS A 177 -1.18 -8.86 17.02
N TRP A 178 -1.72 -10.07 17.21
CA TRP A 178 -0.94 -11.29 17.02
C TRP A 178 -0.33 -11.37 15.59
N TYR A 179 -1.10 -11.07 14.56
CA TYR A 179 -0.61 -11.11 13.18
C TYR A 179 0.48 -10.06 12.93
N ILE A 180 0.29 -8.84 13.43
CA ILE A 180 1.27 -7.75 13.35
C ILE A 180 2.59 -8.19 14.00
N ASP A 181 2.53 -8.74 15.21
CA ASP A 181 3.72 -9.21 15.95
C ASP A 181 4.43 -10.34 15.20
N GLU A 182 3.67 -11.28 14.64
CA GLU A 182 4.23 -12.41 13.89
C GLU A 182 4.95 -11.96 12.61
N VAL A 183 4.35 -11.05 11.82
CA VAL A 183 4.98 -10.47 10.63
C VAL A 183 6.26 -9.72 11.02
N ILE A 184 6.22 -8.88 12.06
CA ILE A 184 7.41 -8.15 12.54
C ILE A 184 8.51 -9.13 12.96
N ARG A 185 8.16 -10.18 13.69
CA ARG A 185 9.10 -11.21 14.14
C ARG A 185 9.76 -11.90 12.94
N ILE A 186 8.99 -12.31 11.93
CA ILE A 186 9.50 -12.96 10.73
C ILE A 186 10.40 -11.99 9.96
N PHE A 187 9.94 -10.78 9.67
CA PHE A 187 10.72 -9.77 8.93
C PHE A 187 12.08 -9.51 9.59
N LYS A 188 12.08 -9.28 10.91
CA LYS A 188 13.32 -9.05 11.67
C LYS A 188 14.27 -10.24 11.63
N SER A 189 13.76 -11.48 11.61
CA SER A 189 14.59 -12.69 11.56
C SER A 189 15.34 -12.85 10.23
N ARG A 190 14.86 -12.21 9.15
CA ARG A 190 15.48 -12.29 7.81
C ARG A 190 16.70 -11.38 7.67
N ASN A 191 16.85 -10.37 8.52
CA ASN A 191 17.99 -9.44 8.52
C ASN A 191 18.25 -8.79 7.14
N TYR A 192 17.18 -8.40 6.42
CA TYR A 192 17.29 -7.70 5.15
C TYR A 192 18.10 -6.40 5.31
N LYS A 193 18.99 -6.13 4.36
CA LYS A 193 19.88 -4.95 4.38
C LYS A 193 19.25 -3.76 3.66
N ASN A 194 18.53 -4.05 2.57
CA ASN A 194 18.01 -3.08 1.63
C ASN A 194 16.52 -2.78 1.85
N LEU A 195 15.82 -3.66 2.57
CA LEU A 195 14.39 -3.52 2.84
C LEU A 195 14.11 -3.02 4.26
N GLU A 196 13.02 -2.28 4.40
CA GLU A 196 12.47 -1.82 5.67
C GLU A 196 10.97 -2.05 5.71
N LEU A 197 10.46 -2.65 6.79
CA LEU A 197 9.03 -2.78 6.99
C LEU A 197 8.47 -1.41 7.39
N ALA A 198 7.67 -0.80 6.50
CA ALA A 198 7.07 0.50 6.72
C ALA A 198 5.77 0.44 7.53
N GLY A 199 5.02 -0.65 7.37
CA GLY A 199 3.75 -0.81 8.05
C GLY A 199 2.86 -1.88 7.44
N PHE A 200 1.56 -1.74 7.71
CA PHE A 200 0.56 -2.73 7.33
C PHE A 200 -0.59 -2.08 6.55
N TYR A 201 -1.07 -2.80 5.57
CA TYR A 201 -2.23 -2.44 4.77
C TYR A 201 -3.47 -3.14 5.29
N TRP A 202 -4.49 -2.37 5.66
CA TRP A 202 -5.80 -2.90 6.00
C TRP A 202 -6.49 -3.41 4.75
N VAL A 203 -6.71 -4.71 4.67
CA VAL A 203 -7.15 -5.36 3.43
C VAL A 203 -8.60 -5.08 3.05
N ALA A 204 -9.47 -4.76 4.03
CA ALA A 204 -10.86 -4.40 3.72
C ALA A 204 -10.92 -2.99 3.11
N GLU A 205 -11.35 -2.89 1.86
CA GLU A 205 -11.41 -1.65 1.09
C GLU A 205 -12.61 -0.76 1.44
N GLU A 206 -13.37 -1.14 2.46
CA GLU A 206 -14.49 -0.38 3.04
C GLU A 206 -14.52 -0.47 4.56
N ALA A 207 -15.20 0.46 5.22
CA ALA A 207 -15.19 0.57 6.68
C ALA A 207 -16.31 -0.22 7.38
N THR A 208 -17.25 -0.82 6.65
CA THR A 208 -18.50 -1.41 7.18
C THR A 208 -18.28 -2.33 8.38
N HIS A 209 -17.31 -3.23 8.30
CA HIS A 209 -16.98 -4.16 9.38
C HIS A 209 -15.76 -3.77 10.21
N SER A 210 -15.17 -2.61 9.93
CA SER A 210 -13.87 -2.22 10.47
C SER A 210 -13.97 -1.11 11.53
N ARG A 211 -15.02 -0.29 11.49
CA ARG A 211 -15.15 0.96 12.25
C ARG A 211 -14.91 0.80 13.76
N THR A 212 -15.32 -0.32 14.34
CA THR A 212 -15.24 -0.54 15.79
C THR A 212 -13.85 -0.94 16.27
N ILE A 213 -12.97 -1.41 15.38
CA ILE A 213 -11.67 -1.99 15.76
C ILE A 213 -10.45 -1.28 15.19
N VAL A 214 -10.56 -0.62 14.01
CA VAL A 214 -9.38 -0.05 13.32
C VAL A 214 -8.65 1.00 14.14
N HIS A 215 -9.32 1.73 15.02
CA HIS A 215 -8.70 2.70 15.91
C HIS A 215 -7.67 2.04 16.84
N GLN A 216 -8.09 0.98 17.56
CA GLN A 216 -7.25 0.28 18.50
C GLN A 216 -6.11 -0.48 17.80
N VAL A 217 -6.40 -1.05 16.63
CA VAL A 217 -5.39 -1.72 15.79
C VAL A 217 -4.35 -0.71 15.31
N GLY A 218 -4.78 0.47 14.82
CA GLY A 218 -3.87 1.54 14.41
C GLY A 218 -3.03 2.10 15.56
N ASP A 219 -3.64 2.29 16.75
CA ASP A 219 -2.90 2.74 17.94
C ASP A 219 -1.83 1.73 18.36
N TYR A 220 -2.14 0.43 18.30
CA TYR A 220 -1.17 -0.62 18.56
C TYR A 220 -0.01 -0.57 17.58
N MET A 221 -0.30 -0.49 16.29
CA MET A 221 0.70 -0.43 15.23
C MET A 221 1.63 0.79 15.36
N ARG A 222 1.07 1.97 15.63
CA ARG A 222 1.83 3.19 15.90
C ARG A 222 2.72 3.08 17.13
N SER A 223 2.27 2.38 18.18
CA SER A 223 3.08 2.14 19.40
C SER A 223 4.34 1.33 19.12
N LEU A 224 4.34 0.54 18.03
CA LEU A 224 5.48 -0.24 17.54
C LEU A 224 6.32 0.50 16.49
N GLY A 225 5.93 1.73 16.10
CA GLY A 225 6.63 2.56 15.13
C GLY A 225 6.27 2.31 13.66
N TYR A 226 5.18 1.60 13.39
CA TYR A 226 4.73 1.28 12.02
C TYR A 226 3.54 2.12 11.60
N LYS A 227 3.36 2.31 10.27
CA LYS A 227 2.24 3.06 9.69
C LYS A 227 1.10 2.14 9.30
N PHE A 228 -0.13 2.67 9.38
CA PHE A 228 -1.34 2.00 8.99
C PHE A 228 -1.84 2.54 7.64
N TYR A 229 -1.82 1.71 6.59
CA TYR A 229 -2.15 2.05 5.21
C TYR A 229 -3.54 1.58 4.84
N TRP A 230 -4.26 2.36 4.01
CA TRP A 230 -5.57 2.01 3.49
C TRP A 230 -5.76 2.48 2.05
N ILE A 231 -6.45 1.66 1.23
CA ILE A 231 -6.74 1.96 -0.17
C ILE A 231 -8.23 1.67 -0.43
N PRO A 232 -9.15 2.54 0.03
CA PRO A 232 -10.59 2.35 -0.18
C PRO A 232 -10.97 2.64 -1.62
N TYR A 233 -11.93 1.86 -2.16
CA TYR A 233 -12.43 2.12 -3.51
C TYR A 233 -13.43 3.31 -3.54
N TRP A 234 -13.50 3.96 -4.67
CA TRP A 234 -14.38 5.11 -4.91
C TRP A 234 -15.85 4.78 -4.63
N GLY A 235 -16.43 5.45 -3.64
CA GLY A 235 -17.81 5.26 -3.21
C GLY A 235 -18.01 4.14 -2.20
N SER A 236 -16.96 3.47 -1.71
CA SER A 236 -17.08 2.52 -0.61
C SER A 236 -17.49 3.20 0.70
N ASP A 237 -18.04 2.43 1.63
CA ASP A 237 -18.35 2.96 2.96
C ASP A 237 -17.09 3.49 3.63
N GLY A 238 -17.15 4.73 4.08
CA GLY A 238 -16.08 5.39 4.82
C GLY A 238 -14.87 5.83 3.99
N HIS A 239 -14.87 5.72 2.64
CA HIS A 239 -13.68 5.99 1.82
C HIS A 239 -13.09 7.41 2.01
N GLY A 240 -13.86 8.37 2.48
CA GLY A 240 -13.37 9.72 2.82
C GLY A 240 -13.02 9.94 4.28
N GLU A 241 -13.21 8.94 5.14
CA GLU A 241 -13.13 9.05 6.61
C GLU A 241 -11.80 8.48 7.18
N TRP A 242 -10.77 8.37 6.36
CA TRP A 242 -9.53 7.71 6.75
C TRP A 242 -8.85 8.32 8.00
N LYS A 243 -8.95 9.64 8.20
CA LYS A 243 -8.40 10.31 9.39
C LYS A 243 -9.22 10.00 10.64
N GLU A 244 -10.54 10.02 10.53
CA GLU A 244 -11.48 9.64 11.57
C GLU A 244 -11.28 8.17 11.97
N LEU A 245 -11.03 7.30 10.99
CA LEU A 245 -10.71 5.89 11.17
C LEU A 245 -9.27 5.63 11.64
N LYS A 246 -8.45 6.70 11.82
CA LYS A 246 -7.07 6.62 12.34
C LYS A 246 -6.08 5.86 11.45
N PHE A 247 -6.28 5.84 10.15
CA PHE A 247 -5.23 5.45 9.21
C PHE A 247 -4.16 6.54 9.12
N ASP A 248 -2.90 6.16 8.89
CA ASP A 248 -1.78 7.09 8.77
C ASP A 248 -1.55 7.51 7.32
N VAL A 249 -1.89 6.62 6.37
CA VAL A 249 -1.74 6.83 4.92
C VAL A 249 -2.96 6.27 4.21
N ALA A 250 -3.58 7.04 3.33
CA ALA A 250 -4.68 6.56 2.51
C ALA A 250 -4.52 6.97 1.05
N TYR A 251 -4.82 6.03 0.15
CA TYR A 251 -4.86 6.23 -1.30
C TYR A 251 -6.28 6.01 -1.79
N GLN A 252 -6.85 6.95 -2.52
CA GLN A 252 -8.15 6.78 -3.15
C GLN A 252 -8.01 5.94 -4.41
N GLN A 253 -8.67 4.80 -4.45
CA GLN A 253 -8.77 3.91 -5.60
C GLN A 253 -9.93 4.37 -6.48
N PRO A 254 -9.69 4.85 -7.72
CA PRO A 254 -10.74 5.39 -8.58
C PRO A 254 -11.67 4.36 -9.22
N ASN A 255 -11.25 3.10 -9.41
CA ASN A 255 -11.95 2.07 -10.18
C ASN A 255 -12.17 2.40 -11.67
N TYR A 256 -11.60 3.47 -12.18
CA TYR A 256 -11.83 3.96 -13.53
C TYR A 256 -11.46 2.94 -14.61
N PHE A 257 -10.40 2.18 -14.40
CA PHE A 257 -9.92 1.17 -15.35
C PHE A 257 -10.92 0.02 -15.56
N PHE A 258 -11.71 -0.31 -14.53
CA PHE A 258 -12.53 -1.53 -14.49
C PHE A 258 -13.93 -1.38 -15.04
N TYR A 259 -14.45 -0.17 -15.19
CA TYR A 259 -15.80 0.03 -15.70
C TYR A 259 -15.99 -0.60 -17.09
N GLN A 260 -17.14 -1.25 -17.33
CA GLN A 260 -17.46 -1.84 -18.63
C GLN A 260 -17.43 -0.78 -19.72
N GLN A 261 -18.11 0.33 -19.51
CA GLN A 261 -18.04 1.50 -20.37
C GLN A 261 -17.06 2.50 -19.79
N LYS A 262 -16.20 3.08 -20.64
CA LYS A 262 -15.25 4.12 -20.22
C LYS A 262 -16.03 5.29 -19.61
N PRO A 263 -15.76 5.67 -18.36
CA PRO A 263 -16.37 6.84 -17.75
C PRO A 263 -16.04 8.12 -18.52
N ASP A 264 -16.83 9.16 -18.31
CA ASP A 264 -16.63 10.46 -18.93
C ASP A 264 -15.34 11.16 -18.47
N SER A 265 -14.94 12.22 -19.17
CA SER A 265 -13.70 12.95 -18.92
C SER A 265 -13.67 13.71 -17.58
N VAL A 266 -14.81 13.86 -16.88
CA VAL A 266 -14.88 14.54 -15.59
C VAL A 266 -14.75 13.58 -14.41
N TYR A 267 -14.75 12.27 -14.64
CA TYR A 267 -14.69 11.28 -13.60
C TYR A 267 -13.39 11.35 -12.76
N LEU A 268 -12.23 11.16 -13.40
CA LEU A 268 -10.93 11.24 -12.70
C LEU A 268 -10.67 12.62 -12.08
N PRO A 269 -10.98 13.77 -12.74
CA PRO A 269 -10.94 15.07 -12.09
C PRO A 269 -11.73 15.15 -10.78
N LYS A 270 -12.95 14.58 -10.71
CA LYS A 270 -13.74 14.53 -9.46
C LYS A 270 -13.07 13.71 -8.37
N VAL A 271 -12.47 12.56 -8.73
CA VAL A 271 -11.73 11.74 -7.75
C VAL A 271 -10.49 12.47 -7.25
N CYS A 272 -9.77 13.18 -8.12
CA CYS A 272 -8.62 14.00 -7.74
C CYS A 272 -9.01 15.13 -6.76
N GLU A 273 -10.10 15.83 -7.05
CA GLU A 273 -10.62 16.90 -6.18
C GLU A 273 -11.01 16.35 -4.81
N PHE A 274 -11.76 15.25 -4.78
CA PHE A 274 -12.15 14.58 -3.54
C PHE A 274 -10.94 14.16 -2.69
N ALA A 275 -9.94 13.51 -3.32
CA ALA A 275 -8.73 13.09 -2.64
C ALA A 275 -7.96 14.29 -2.06
N LYS A 276 -7.84 15.38 -2.84
CA LYS A 276 -7.20 16.63 -2.42
C LYS A 276 -7.90 17.26 -1.21
N GLU A 277 -9.23 17.38 -1.24
CA GLU A 277 -10.02 17.95 -0.14
C GLU A 277 -9.85 17.17 1.16
N ARG A 278 -9.64 15.87 1.09
CA ARG A 278 -9.49 14.98 2.25
C ARG A 278 -8.03 14.69 2.62
N GLY A 279 -7.09 15.21 1.83
CA GLY A 279 -5.67 14.98 2.04
C GLY A 279 -5.27 13.52 1.83
N MET A 280 -5.97 12.82 0.92
CA MET A 280 -5.64 11.48 0.47
C MET A 280 -4.65 11.53 -0.69
N TYR A 281 -3.91 10.44 -0.87
CA TYR A 281 -3.15 10.16 -2.07
C TYR A 281 -4.03 9.45 -3.11
N LEU A 282 -3.46 9.03 -4.24
CA LEU A 282 -4.21 8.44 -5.34
C LEU A 282 -3.59 7.12 -5.77
N GLU A 283 -4.42 6.22 -6.31
CA GLU A 283 -4.00 4.98 -6.92
C GLU A 283 -4.18 5.03 -8.44
N VAL A 284 -3.15 4.57 -9.16
CA VAL A 284 -3.21 4.26 -10.59
C VAL A 284 -3.57 2.79 -10.73
N GLU A 285 -4.48 2.47 -11.65
CA GLU A 285 -4.97 1.10 -11.80
C GLU A 285 -4.87 0.62 -13.25
N PHE A 286 -4.29 -0.54 -13.46
CA PHE A 286 -4.33 -1.28 -14.74
C PHE A 286 -4.04 -2.77 -14.52
N ASP A 287 -4.52 -3.61 -15.44
CA ASP A 287 -4.35 -5.06 -15.41
C ASP A 287 -4.05 -5.62 -16.82
N GLU A 288 -4.22 -6.94 -17.01
CA GLU A 288 -3.94 -7.63 -18.28
C GLU A 288 -4.69 -7.05 -19.50
N ARG A 289 -5.69 -6.19 -19.28
CA ARG A 289 -6.37 -5.44 -20.35
C ARG A 289 -5.51 -4.29 -20.88
N ALA A 290 -4.36 -4.02 -20.29
CA ALA A 290 -3.36 -3.12 -20.86
C ALA A 290 -2.51 -3.80 -21.96
N LEU A 291 -2.49 -5.14 -22.05
CA LEU A 291 -1.79 -5.87 -23.11
C LEU A 291 -2.56 -5.78 -24.43
N ARG A 292 -1.85 -5.51 -25.51
CA ARG A 292 -2.40 -5.39 -26.87
C ARG A 292 -3.13 -6.65 -27.33
N SER A 293 -2.72 -7.81 -26.84
CA SER A 293 -3.33 -9.11 -27.13
C SER A 293 -4.68 -9.33 -26.43
N ASN A 294 -5.02 -8.54 -25.42
CA ASN A 294 -6.27 -8.71 -24.69
C ASN A 294 -7.47 -8.24 -25.54
N PRO A 295 -8.53 -9.02 -25.71
CA PRO A 295 -9.70 -8.64 -26.48
C PRO A 295 -10.46 -7.43 -25.91
N ASP A 296 -10.31 -7.16 -24.61
CA ASP A 296 -10.85 -5.98 -23.93
C ASP A 296 -9.74 -4.96 -23.62
N TYR A 297 -8.96 -4.62 -24.64
CA TYR A 297 -7.81 -3.71 -24.54
C TYR A 297 -8.20 -2.32 -24.04
N ARG A 298 -7.49 -1.84 -23.00
CA ARG A 298 -7.82 -0.60 -22.28
C ARG A 298 -6.60 0.26 -21.91
N ALA A 299 -5.48 0.12 -22.60
CA ALA A 299 -4.27 0.90 -22.28
C ALA A 299 -4.49 2.42 -22.36
N ASP A 300 -5.45 2.90 -23.17
CA ASP A 300 -5.86 4.30 -23.22
C ASP A 300 -6.33 4.82 -21.84
N ARG A 301 -6.91 3.97 -20.99
CA ARG A 301 -7.32 4.36 -19.64
C ARG A 301 -6.14 4.61 -18.71
N LEU A 302 -5.02 3.91 -18.89
CA LEU A 302 -3.79 4.21 -18.15
C LEU A 302 -3.24 5.59 -18.52
N HIS A 303 -3.31 5.98 -19.82
CA HIS A 303 -2.98 7.33 -20.24
C HIS A 303 -3.92 8.38 -19.60
N ASP A 304 -5.24 8.10 -19.52
CA ASP A 304 -6.19 8.99 -18.88
C ASP A 304 -5.86 9.23 -17.39
N TYR A 305 -5.42 8.18 -16.65
CA TYR A 305 -4.94 8.33 -15.26
C TYR A 305 -3.79 9.31 -15.16
N MET A 306 -2.74 9.09 -15.96
CA MET A 306 -1.54 9.92 -15.91
C MET A 306 -1.84 11.36 -16.32
N ASP A 307 -2.67 11.57 -17.33
CA ASP A 307 -3.11 12.90 -17.76
C ASP A 307 -3.91 13.63 -16.67
N ALA A 308 -4.85 12.93 -16.02
CA ALA A 308 -5.65 13.51 -14.95
C ALA A 308 -4.79 13.85 -13.73
N PHE A 309 -3.88 12.94 -13.35
CA PHE A 309 -2.99 13.12 -12.20
C PHE A 309 -1.94 14.20 -12.45
N GLN A 310 -1.47 14.35 -13.70
CA GLN A 310 -0.62 15.48 -14.09
C GLN A 310 -1.39 16.81 -13.97
N LYS A 311 -2.61 16.88 -14.50
CA LYS A 311 -3.43 18.10 -14.47
C LYS A 311 -3.79 18.54 -13.05
N CYS A 312 -4.02 17.62 -12.12
CA CYS A 312 -4.30 17.95 -10.71
C CYS A 312 -3.02 18.15 -9.87
N GLY A 313 -1.83 17.96 -10.44
CA GLY A 313 -0.54 18.12 -9.77
C GLY A 313 -0.14 16.93 -8.88
N ALA A 314 -0.91 15.85 -8.87
CA ALA A 314 -0.60 14.67 -8.06
C ALA A 314 0.68 13.97 -8.55
N LEU A 315 0.87 13.92 -9.87
CA LEU A 315 2.02 13.23 -10.49
C LEU A 315 3.36 13.82 -10.05
N ASP A 316 3.42 15.12 -9.83
CA ASP A 316 4.66 15.83 -9.48
C ASP A 316 4.89 15.95 -7.97
N SER A 317 3.83 15.82 -7.16
CA SER A 317 3.91 16.25 -5.77
C SER A 317 3.34 15.27 -4.71
N LEU A 318 2.60 14.24 -5.11
CA LEU A 318 1.98 13.33 -4.17
C LEU A 318 2.54 11.91 -4.28
N PRO A 319 2.63 11.15 -3.17
CA PRO A 319 2.75 9.70 -3.22
C PRO A 319 1.65 9.06 -4.05
N LEU A 320 1.99 8.00 -4.80
CA LEU A 320 1.04 7.22 -5.58
C LEU A 320 1.15 5.74 -5.24
N ALA A 321 0.01 5.05 -5.26
CA ALA A 321 -0.06 3.59 -5.31
C ALA A 321 -0.33 3.14 -6.76
N TYR A 322 0.10 1.92 -7.09
CA TYR A 322 -0.06 1.37 -8.43
C TYR A 322 -0.58 -0.06 -8.33
N TYR A 323 -1.86 -0.24 -8.63
CA TYR A 323 -2.43 -1.56 -8.88
C TYR A 323 -2.05 -2.01 -10.29
N ILE A 324 -1.36 -3.13 -10.39
CA ILE A 324 -0.79 -3.66 -11.63
C ILE A 324 -1.32 -5.06 -12.01
N GLY A 325 -2.56 -5.38 -11.62
CA GLY A 325 -3.08 -6.72 -11.79
C GLY A 325 -2.22 -7.76 -11.07
N ASP A 326 -1.93 -8.88 -11.73
CA ASP A 326 -1.04 -9.91 -11.16
C ASP A 326 0.44 -9.50 -11.24
N CYS A 327 0.95 -9.13 -12.44
CA CYS A 327 2.37 -8.75 -12.64
C CYS A 327 2.57 -7.90 -13.90
N MET A 328 1.68 -6.95 -14.17
CA MET A 328 1.57 -6.30 -15.48
C MET A 328 2.81 -5.51 -15.88
N VAL A 329 3.54 -4.93 -14.95
CA VAL A 329 4.80 -4.24 -15.24
C VAL A 329 5.82 -5.20 -15.89
N ASN A 330 5.93 -6.44 -15.37
CA ASN A 330 6.78 -7.46 -15.97
C ASN A 330 6.20 -7.95 -17.30
N ASP A 331 4.89 -8.19 -17.36
CA ASP A 331 4.24 -8.77 -18.55
C ASP A 331 4.34 -7.83 -19.77
N LEU A 332 4.20 -6.52 -19.56
CA LEU A 332 4.44 -5.51 -20.60
C LEU A 332 5.91 -5.51 -21.06
N LYS A 333 6.86 -5.60 -20.11
CA LYS A 333 8.30 -5.61 -20.39
C LYS A 333 8.71 -6.81 -21.24
N VAL A 334 8.21 -8.01 -20.92
CA VAL A 334 8.59 -9.26 -21.59
C VAL A 334 7.70 -9.63 -22.77
N SER A 335 6.71 -8.81 -23.10
CA SER A 335 5.80 -9.04 -24.23
C SER A 335 6.56 -9.08 -25.55
N SER A 336 6.13 -9.95 -26.44
CA SER A 336 6.62 -9.97 -27.84
C SER A 336 6.00 -8.87 -28.72
N CYS A 337 5.04 -8.11 -28.20
CA CYS A 337 4.37 -7.01 -28.87
C CYS A 337 5.10 -5.70 -28.61
N LYS A 338 5.52 -5.02 -29.66
CA LYS A 338 6.25 -3.76 -29.54
C LYS A 338 5.43 -2.68 -28.81
N GLU A 339 4.14 -2.61 -29.09
CA GLU A 339 3.25 -1.63 -28.45
C GLU A 339 3.17 -1.84 -26.93
N ASP A 340 3.25 -3.08 -26.44
CA ASP A 340 3.29 -3.37 -25.02
C ASP A 340 4.62 -2.91 -24.40
N ASN A 341 5.75 -3.16 -25.09
CA ASN A 341 7.06 -2.67 -24.65
C ASN A 341 7.12 -1.14 -24.65
N ASP A 342 6.57 -0.48 -25.67
CA ASP A 342 6.48 0.99 -25.74
C ASP A 342 5.64 1.55 -24.58
N LEU A 343 4.56 0.85 -24.20
CA LEU A 343 3.73 1.21 -23.03
C LEU A 343 4.52 1.05 -21.73
N TYR A 344 5.28 -0.06 -21.58
CA TYR A 344 6.17 -0.27 -20.44
C TYR A 344 7.20 0.85 -20.32
N ASP A 345 7.90 1.17 -21.41
CA ASP A 345 8.92 2.22 -21.43
C ASP A 345 8.33 3.59 -21.06
N TRP A 346 7.17 3.93 -21.62
CA TRP A 346 6.47 5.16 -21.28
C TRP A 346 6.08 5.23 -19.80
N PHE A 347 5.52 4.16 -19.26
CA PHE A 347 5.10 4.08 -17.85
C PHE A 347 6.31 4.13 -16.92
N ALA A 348 7.33 3.31 -17.18
CA ALA A 348 8.55 3.25 -16.39
C ALA A 348 9.27 4.61 -16.33
N ASN A 349 9.36 5.32 -17.47
CA ASN A 349 9.93 6.66 -17.51
C ASN A 349 9.18 7.66 -16.63
N ILE A 350 7.87 7.54 -16.46
CA ILE A 350 7.10 8.39 -15.55
C ILE A 350 7.53 8.10 -14.10
N VAL A 351 7.58 6.83 -13.71
CA VAL A 351 7.99 6.43 -12.35
C VAL A 351 9.43 6.87 -12.07
N VAL A 352 10.35 6.64 -13.01
CA VAL A 352 11.76 7.08 -12.90
C VAL A 352 11.87 8.59 -12.69
N LYS A 353 11.15 9.41 -13.49
CA LYS A 353 11.13 10.86 -13.31
C LYS A 353 10.66 11.27 -11.92
N ARG A 354 9.65 10.59 -11.38
CA ARG A 354 9.16 10.84 -10.02
C ARG A 354 10.22 10.49 -8.98
N GLN A 355 10.94 9.37 -9.15
CA GLN A 355 12.06 9.02 -8.29
C GLN A 355 13.22 10.01 -8.40
N GLN A 356 13.50 10.55 -9.59
CA GLN A 356 14.49 11.62 -9.77
C GLN A 356 14.10 12.91 -9.04
N ILE A 357 12.82 13.30 -9.02
CA ILE A 357 12.33 14.41 -8.19
C ILE A 357 12.62 14.16 -6.71
N ARG A 358 12.54 12.92 -6.24
CA ARG A 358 12.93 12.50 -4.88
C ARG A 358 14.45 12.46 -4.69
N GLY A 359 15.22 12.60 -5.75
CA GLY A 359 16.67 12.68 -5.79
C GLY A 359 17.39 11.36 -6.03
N GLU A 360 16.70 10.35 -6.57
CA GLU A 360 17.36 9.17 -7.15
C GLU A 360 18.18 9.57 -8.39
N LYS A 361 19.24 8.79 -8.68
CA LYS A 361 20.19 9.08 -9.78
C LYS A 361 19.74 8.52 -11.11
#